data_756150d80fa1ac3a20d5a49db42bfd0f
#
_entry.id   756150d80fa1ac3a20d5a49db42bfd0f
#
_cell.length_a   1.000
_cell.length_b   1.000
_cell.length_c   1.000
_cell.angle_alpha   90.00
_cell.angle_beta   90.00
_cell.angle_gamma   90.00
#
_symmetry.space_group_name_H-M   'P 1'
#
loop_
_entity.id
_entity.type
_entity.pdbx_description
1 polymer ?
#
loop_
_entity_poly.entity_id
_entity_poly.type
_entity_poly.pdbx_seq_one_letter_code
_entity_poly.pdbx_strand_id
1 'polypeptide(L)'
;MLTVSSAFSGALALGFGLAISSLAAAPERREWTVDGVTREALVYVPPQALSNAVPVVFVFHGHGGNMRHMARAFPCHALWPEALVVYMQGVPTPGRLTDPEGKKSGWQNAPGDQGDRDLKFFDAVMESLRTTCKIDGRRVYATGHSNGGGFTYLLWATRAYCFDAFAPCAAVTTQLARLTPKPVLHLAGERDPLVKFVWQQQTLESLRRINRCGAGQPWGTNATLYASSAGAPVIALIHPGGHELPPEAAPSVVRFFKERANPRAAKKE
;
A
#
# COMPACT_ATOMS: atom_id res chain seq x y z
N MET A 1 -37.10 -58.85 -46.02
CA MET A 1 -35.86 -58.07 -45.84
C MET A 1 -36.24 -56.84 -45.02
N LEU A 2 -36.01 -56.87 -43.74
CA LEU A 2 -36.30 -55.77 -42.75
C LEU A 2 -34.95 -55.16 -42.36
N THR A 3 -34.76 -53.90 -42.65
CA THR A 3 -33.61 -53.10 -42.22
C THR A 3 -33.95 -52.38 -40.92
N VAL A 4 -33.20 -52.68 -39.84
CA VAL A 4 -33.28 -52.00 -38.55
C VAL A 4 -32.30 -50.83 -38.55
N SER A 5 -32.83 -49.63 -38.33
CA SER A 5 -32.02 -48.41 -38.18
C SER A 5 -31.83 -48.15 -36.68
N SER A 6 -30.59 -48.18 -36.21
CA SER A 6 -30.21 -47.84 -34.83
C SER A 6 -29.89 -46.36 -34.72
N ALA A 7 -30.68 -45.64 -33.93
CA ALA A 7 -30.41 -44.25 -33.57
C ALA A 7 -29.43 -44.19 -32.40
N PHE A 8 -28.28 -43.52 -32.57
CA PHE A 8 -27.33 -43.18 -31.49
C PHE A 8 -27.78 -41.86 -30.84
N SER A 9 -28.22 -41.92 -29.58
CA SER A 9 -28.43 -40.74 -28.76
C SER A 9 -27.12 -40.37 -28.09
N GLY A 10 -26.50 -39.29 -28.53
CA GLY A 10 -25.35 -38.69 -27.86
C GLY A 10 -25.83 -37.82 -26.67
N ALA A 11 -25.53 -38.22 -25.45
CA ALA A 11 -25.75 -37.41 -24.28
C ALA A 11 -24.60 -36.37 -24.12
N LEU A 12 -24.94 -35.09 -24.27
CA LEU A 12 -24.05 -33.97 -24.06
C LEU A 12 -23.94 -33.71 -22.53
N ALA A 13 -22.85 -34.13 -21.88
CA ALA A 13 -22.60 -33.83 -20.51
C ALA A 13 -22.10 -32.37 -20.37
N LEU A 14 -22.97 -31.47 -19.95
CA LEU A 14 -22.60 -30.11 -19.50
C LEU A 14 -21.86 -30.22 -18.19
N GLY A 15 -20.53 -30.13 -18.23
CA GLY A 15 -19.70 -29.98 -17.05
C GLY A 15 -19.87 -28.58 -16.43
N PHE A 16 -20.67 -28.47 -15.36
CA PHE A 16 -20.70 -27.27 -14.51
C PHE A 16 -19.37 -27.23 -13.74
N GLY A 17 -18.41 -26.44 -14.23
CA GLY A 17 -17.22 -26.08 -13.47
C GLY A 17 -17.63 -25.17 -12.30
N LEU A 18 -17.71 -25.72 -11.09
CA LEU A 18 -17.79 -24.95 -9.86
C LEU A 18 -16.50 -24.12 -9.74
N ALA A 19 -16.57 -22.84 -10.07
CA ALA A 19 -15.54 -21.87 -9.70
C ALA A 19 -15.57 -21.78 -8.18
N ILE A 20 -14.66 -22.51 -7.50
CA ILE A 20 -14.39 -22.34 -6.08
C ILE A 20 -13.77 -20.94 -5.95
N SER A 21 -14.58 -19.94 -5.60
CA SER A 21 -14.10 -18.64 -5.16
C SER A 21 -13.35 -18.91 -3.87
N SER A 22 -12.02 -19.01 -3.96
CA SER A 22 -11.15 -19.07 -2.78
C SER A 22 -11.33 -17.75 -2.03
N LEU A 23 -12.12 -17.76 -0.95
CA LEU A 23 -12.12 -16.66 0.00
C LEU A 23 -10.68 -16.49 0.46
N ALA A 24 -10.07 -15.32 0.18
CA ALA A 24 -8.74 -15.03 0.66
C ALA A 24 -8.72 -15.22 2.19
N ALA A 25 -7.72 -15.96 2.71
CA ALA A 25 -7.58 -16.17 4.14
C ALA A 25 -7.52 -14.83 4.88
N ALA A 26 -8.09 -14.74 6.07
CA ALA A 26 -8.03 -13.51 6.86
C ALA A 26 -6.59 -13.25 7.34
N PRO A 27 -6.15 -11.98 7.43
CA PRO A 27 -4.86 -11.65 8.01
C PRO A 27 -4.77 -12.08 9.48
N GLU A 28 -3.63 -12.71 9.86
CA GLU A 28 -3.35 -13.21 11.19
C GLU A 28 -2.55 -12.22 12.02
N ARG A 29 -2.80 -12.12 13.32
CA ARG A 29 -2.01 -11.31 14.24
C ARG A 29 -0.67 -11.99 14.51
N ARG A 30 0.42 -11.23 14.34
CA ARG A 30 1.79 -11.63 14.70
C ARG A 30 2.43 -10.58 15.61
N GLU A 31 3.39 -11.02 16.40
CA GLU A 31 4.10 -10.19 17.38
C GLU A 31 5.61 -10.24 17.15
N TRP A 32 6.26 -9.11 17.48
CA TRP A 32 7.71 -8.94 17.49
C TRP A 32 8.13 -8.20 18.75
N THR A 33 9.27 -8.55 19.35
CA THR A 33 9.88 -7.77 20.42
C THR A 33 10.91 -6.82 19.81
N VAL A 34 10.74 -5.51 20.01
CA VAL A 34 11.64 -4.46 19.51
C VAL A 34 12.04 -3.59 20.68
N ASP A 35 13.32 -3.52 21.01
CA ASP A 35 13.87 -2.80 22.18
C ASP A 35 13.11 -3.14 23.49
N GLY A 36 12.76 -4.41 23.69
CA GLY A 36 12.02 -4.88 24.88
C GLY A 36 10.50 -4.59 24.85
N VAL A 37 9.98 -3.96 23.81
CA VAL A 37 8.56 -3.66 23.65
C VAL A 37 7.91 -4.61 22.65
N THR A 38 6.77 -5.22 23.05
CA THR A 38 5.97 -6.04 22.12
C THR A 38 5.28 -5.14 21.10
N ARG A 39 5.53 -5.41 19.82
CA ARG A 39 4.91 -4.76 18.67
C ARG A 39 4.11 -5.80 17.88
N GLU A 40 3.07 -5.38 17.21
CA GLU A 40 2.16 -6.30 16.52
C GLU A 40 1.73 -5.79 15.14
N ALA A 41 1.37 -6.73 14.27
CA ALA A 41 0.77 -6.47 12.97
C ALA A 41 -0.25 -7.57 12.62
N LEU A 42 -1.19 -7.26 11.71
CA LEU A 42 -1.94 -8.28 10.99
C LEU A 42 -1.20 -8.61 9.70
N VAL A 43 -0.91 -9.88 9.47
CA VAL A 43 -0.15 -10.36 8.32
C VAL A 43 -0.99 -11.32 7.50
N TYR A 44 -1.22 -10.98 6.25
CA TYR A 44 -1.76 -11.89 5.25
C TYR A 44 -0.60 -12.49 4.46
N VAL A 45 -0.47 -13.80 4.51
CA VAL A 45 0.53 -14.56 3.75
C VAL A 45 -0.20 -15.36 2.67
N PRO A 46 -0.01 -15.03 1.39
CA PRO A 46 -0.61 -15.83 0.33
C PRO A 46 0.01 -17.22 0.27
N PRO A 47 -0.74 -18.28 -0.05
CA PRO A 47 -0.25 -19.66 -0.04
C PRO A 47 1.03 -19.86 -0.86
N GLN A 48 1.16 -19.15 -1.98
CA GLN A 48 2.33 -19.24 -2.85
C GLN A 48 3.61 -18.61 -2.26
N ALA A 49 3.54 -17.81 -1.18
CA ALA A 49 4.71 -17.18 -0.57
C ALA A 49 5.71 -18.17 0.03
N LEU A 50 5.33 -19.44 0.21
CA LEU A 50 6.23 -20.52 0.65
C LEU A 50 7.03 -21.12 -0.51
N SER A 51 6.54 -21.04 -1.74
CA SER A 51 7.16 -21.65 -2.92
C SER A 51 7.68 -20.63 -3.93
N ASN A 52 7.00 -19.51 -4.09
CA ASN A 52 7.30 -18.47 -5.10
C ASN A 52 7.55 -17.11 -4.45
N ALA A 53 8.41 -16.31 -5.06
CA ALA A 53 8.65 -14.94 -4.63
C ALA A 53 7.43 -14.05 -4.89
N VAL A 54 6.84 -13.48 -3.83
CA VAL A 54 5.62 -12.67 -3.87
C VAL A 54 5.90 -11.19 -3.60
N PRO A 55 5.05 -10.25 -4.10
CA PRO A 55 5.08 -8.86 -3.70
C PRO A 55 4.75 -8.69 -2.21
N VAL A 56 5.22 -7.60 -1.61
CA VAL A 56 4.91 -7.23 -0.23
C VAL A 56 4.33 -5.83 -0.16
N VAL A 57 3.24 -5.64 0.59
CA VAL A 57 2.62 -4.34 0.83
C VAL A 57 2.56 -4.06 2.33
N PHE A 58 3.23 -3.00 2.78
CA PHE A 58 3.11 -2.47 4.14
C PHE A 58 2.04 -1.39 4.20
N VAL A 59 1.14 -1.48 5.19
CA VAL A 59 0.00 -0.59 5.34
C VAL A 59 -0.02 0.00 6.75
N PHE A 60 -0.05 1.35 6.85
CA PHE A 60 0.05 2.09 8.12
C PHE A 60 -1.23 2.88 8.39
N HIS A 61 -1.83 2.69 9.57
CA HIS A 61 -3.03 3.41 10.00
C HIS A 61 -2.74 4.87 10.36
N GLY A 62 -3.77 5.73 10.35
CA GLY A 62 -3.70 7.10 10.82
C GLY A 62 -3.58 7.20 12.35
N HIS A 63 -3.27 8.41 12.86
CA HIS A 63 -3.16 8.66 14.30
C HIS A 63 -4.47 8.31 15.04
N GLY A 64 -4.37 7.58 16.14
CA GLY A 64 -5.51 7.04 16.88
C GLY A 64 -6.20 5.84 16.23
N GLY A 65 -5.71 5.39 15.07
CA GLY A 65 -6.22 4.21 14.39
C GLY A 65 -5.62 2.90 14.90
N ASN A 66 -5.93 1.81 14.20
CA ASN A 66 -5.37 0.49 14.48
C ASN A 66 -5.33 -0.38 13.22
N MET A 67 -4.51 -1.44 13.28
CA MET A 67 -4.31 -2.41 12.19
C MET A 67 -5.60 -3.07 11.70
N ARG A 68 -6.55 -3.39 12.61
CA ARG A 68 -7.83 -4.07 12.26
C ARG A 68 -8.76 -3.14 11.49
N HIS A 69 -8.86 -1.88 11.91
CA HIS A 69 -9.62 -0.88 11.19
C HIS A 69 -9.02 -0.67 9.79
N MET A 70 -7.70 -0.53 9.71
CA MET A 70 -7.02 -0.31 8.43
C MET A 70 -7.17 -1.51 7.49
N ALA A 71 -7.12 -2.75 7.99
CA ALA A 71 -7.34 -3.94 7.16
C ALA A 71 -8.75 -4.01 6.56
N ARG A 72 -9.76 -3.41 7.22
CA ARG A 72 -11.14 -3.31 6.70
C ARG A 72 -11.30 -2.13 5.74
N ALA A 73 -10.78 -0.96 6.10
CA ALA A 73 -10.93 0.27 5.31
C ALA A 73 -10.03 0.27 4.06
N PHE A 74 -8.94 -0.47 4.09
CA PHE A 74 -7.94 -0.53 3.02
C PHE A 74 -7.52 -1.98 2.73
N PRO A 75 -8.43 -2.83 2.20
CA PRO A 75 -8.28 -4.28 2.14
C PRO A 75 -7.34 -4.74 1.01
N CYS A 76 -6.06 -4.35 1.05
CA CYS A 76 -5.07 -4.75 0.04
C CYS A 76 -4.99 -6.26 -0.17
N HIS A 77 -5.12 -7.07 0.89
CA HIS A 77 -5.09 -8.54 0.82
C HIS A 77 -6.25 -9.13 0.01
N ALA A 78 -7.41 -8.48 0.02
CA ALA A 78 -8.57 -8.90 -0.78
C ALA A 78 -8.44 -8.41 -2.25
N LEU A 79 -7.89 -7.21 -2.45
CA LEU A 79 -7.71 -6.60 -3.77
C LEU A 79 -6.49 -7.17 -4.53
N TRP A 80 -5.52 -7.70 -3.80
CA TRP A 80 -4.32 -8.33 -4.35
C TRP A 80 -3.95 -9.61 -3.58
N PRO A 81 -4.72 -10.69 -3.74
CA PRO A 81 -4.54 -11.93 -2.96
C PRO A 81 -3.21 -12.65 -3.23
N GLU A 82 -2.47 -12.28 -4.26
CA GLU A 82 -1.13 -12.80 -4.54
C GLU A 82 -0.02 -12.05 -3.77
N ALA A 83 -0.31 -10.90 -3.16
CA ALA A 83 0.66 -10.14 -2.39
C ALA A 83 0.61 -10.52 -0.90
N LEU A 84 1.77 -10.57 -0.25
CA LEU A 84 1.87 -10.58 1.20
C LEU A 84 1.55 -9.17 1.70
N VAL A 85 0.61 -9.05 2.66
CA VAL A 85 0.18 -7.73 3.16
C VAL A 85 0.36 -7.66 4.67
N VAL A 86 1.00 -6.58 5.13
CA VAL A 86 1.29 -6.32 6.55
C VAL A 86 0.59 -5.04 6.99
N TYR A 87 -0.42 -5.16 7.83
CA TYR A 87 -1.07 -4.02 8.48
C TYR A 87 -0.39 -3.79 9.83
N MET A 88 0.49 -2.81 9.88
CA MET A 88 1.31 -2.51 11.05
C MET A 88 0.49 -1.83 12.15
N GLN A 89 0.78 -2.13 13.43
CA GLN A 89 0.19 -1.48 14.60
C GLN A 89 1.15 -0.47 15.21
N GLY A 90 0.74 0.81 15.23
CA GLY A 90 1.41 1.87 15.96
C GLY A 90 1.17 1.76 17.48
N VAL A 91 2.02 2.40 18.26
CA VAL A 91 1.89 2.52 19.71
C VAL A 91 1.63 3.98 20.12
N PRO A 92 1.27 4.30 21.36
CA PRO A 92 1.08 5.67 21.81
C PRO A 92 2.23 6.59 21.41
N THR A 93 1.91 7.64 20.66
CA THR A 93 2.88 8.52 19.99
C THR A 93 2.33 9.94 19.94
N PRO A 94 3.10 10.98 20.29
CA PRO A 94 2.65 12.36 20.15
C PRO A 94 2.26 12.69 18.71
N GLY A 95 1.03 13.18 18.53
CA GLY A 95 0.48 13.62 17.25
C GLY A 95 0.46 15.15 17.18
N ARG A 96 1.12 15.73 16.17
CA ARG A 96 1.29 17.18 16.06
C ARG A 96 -0.03 17.96 15.95
N LEU A 97 -1.07 17.35 15.36
CA LEU A 97 -2.32 18.05 15.05
C LEU A 97 -3.43 17.80 16.06
N THR A 98 -3.48 16.65 16.72
CA THR A 98 -4.66 16.20 17.47
C THR A 98 -4.38 15.61 18.84
N ASP A 99 -3.14 15.25 19.17
CA ASP A 99 -2.79 14.54 20.41
C ASP A 99 -1.34 14.82 20.81
N PRO A 100 -1.02 16.02 21.26
CA PRO A 100 0.37 16.39 21.61
C PRO A 100 0.91 15.59 22.80
N GLU A 101 0.05 15.06 23.67
CA GLU A 101 0.43 14.22 24.82
C GLU A 101 0.77 12.78 24.44
N GLY A 102 0.44 12.33 23.22
CA GLY A 102 0.79 11.00 22.72
C GLY A 102 0.03 9.84 23.36
N LYS A 103 -1.22 10.05 23.73
CA LYS A 103 -2.06 9.02 24.35
C LYS A 103 -2.60 7.99 23.34
N LYS A 104 -2.64 8.36 22.06
CA LYS A 104 -3.20 7.53 20.99
C LYS A 104 -2.10 6.89 20.16
N SER A 105 -2.41 5.72 19.59
CA SER A 105 -1.49 5.01 18.68
C SER A 105 -1.16 5.84 17.44
N GLY A 106 0.10 5.83 17.05
CA GLY A 106 0.60 6.57 15.90
C GLY A 106 2.01 6.12 15.53
N TRP A 107 2.67 6.92 14.70
CA TRP A 107 3.99 6.67 14.13
C TRP A 107 4.89 7.87 14.35
N GLN A 108 6.18 7.64 14.53
CA GLN A 108 7.19 8.71 14.55
C GLN A 108 7.15 9.55 13.26
N ASN A 109 7.53 10.83 13.34
CA ASN A 109 7.43 11.76 12.21
C ASN A 109 8.77 12.07 11.53
N ALA A 110 9.88 11.91 12.25
CA ALA A 110 11.22 12.19 11.75
C ALA A 110 12.24 11.14 12.23
N PRO A 111 13.42 11.04 11.57
CA PRO A 111 14.52 10.23 12.06
C PRO A 111 14.93 10.69 13.46
N GLY A 112 15.18 9.73 14.37
CA GLY A 112 15.53 9.97 15.76
C GLY A 112 14.33 10.16 16.71
N ASP A 113 13.14 10.49 16.18
CA ASP A 113 11.93 10.58 17.02
C ASP A 113 11.66 9.24 17.71
N GLN A 114 11.28 9.26 18.99
CA GLN A 114 10.94 8.07 19.77
C GLN A 114 12.03 6.97 19.74
N GLY A 115 13.32 7.35 19.57
CA GLY A 115 14.44 6.42 19.46
C GLY A 115 14.40 5.52 18.24
N ASP A 116 13.76 5.96 17.15
CA ASP A 116 13.55 5.21 15.90
C ASP A 116 12.78 3.89 16.06
N ARG A 117 11.98 3.76 17.13
CA ARG A 117 11.28 2.51 17.47
C ARG A 117 10.35 1.99 16.36
N ASP A 118 9.76 2.88 15.55
CA ASP A 118 8.86 2.47 14.46
C ASP A 118 9.64 2.05 13.21
N LEU A 119 10.78 2.69 12.93
CA LEU A 119 11.72 2.24 11.89
C LEU A 119 12.33 0.89 12.26
N LYS A 120 12.76 0.69 13.50
CA LYS A 120 13.26 -0.60 14.00
C LYS A 120 12.19 -1.70 13.93
N PHE A 121 10.93 -1.35 14.20
CA PHE A 121 9.83 -2.30 14.07
C PHE A 121 9.61 -2.72 12.61
N PHE A 122 9.63 -1.77 11.66
CA PHE A 122 9.60 -2.10 10.24
C PHE A 122 10.76 -3.01 9.86
N ASP A 123 11.99 -2.69 10.28
CA ASP A 123 13.19 -3.48 9.98
C ASP A 123 13.06 -4.92 10.52
N ALA A 124 12.57 -5.10 11.76
CA ALA A 124 12.35 -6.42 12.37
C ALA A 124 11.30 -7.26 11.64
N VAL A 125 10.17 -6.63 11.23
CA VAL A 125 9.14 -7.30 10.45
C VAL A 125 9.69 -7.72 9.09
N MET A 126 10.38 -6.83 8.38
CA MET A 126 10.96 -7.12 7.06
C MET A 126 11.95 -8.28 7.14
N GLU A 127 12.82 -8.32 8.14
CA GLU A 127 13.75 -9.41 8.35
C GLU A 127 13.04 -10.74 8.63
N SER A 128 12.04 -10.73 9.52
CA SER A 128 11.21 -11.91 9.79
C SER A 128 10.52 -12.45 8.54
N LEU A 129 10.01 -11.57 7.67
CA LEU A 129 9.38 -11.99 6.42
C LEU A 129 10.38 -12.60 5.43
N ARG A 130 11.60 -12.07 5.34
CA ARG A 130 12.67 -12.63 4.49
C ARG A 130 13.09 -14.02 4.91
N THR A 131 13.03 -14.33 6.20
CA THR A 131 13.40 -15.65 6.73
C THR A 131 12.27 -16.67 6.63
N THR A 132 11.00 -16.23 6.68
CA THR A 132 9.84 -17.13 6.75
C THR A 132 9.06 -17.27 5.44
N CYS A 133 9.24 -16.34 4.50
CA CYS A 133 8.51 -16.30 3.22
C CYS A 133 9.47 -16.02 2.06
N LYS A 134 9.12 -16.50 0.87
CA LYS A 134 9.79 -16.08 -0.36
C LYS A 134 9.20 -14.76 -0.83
N ILE A 135 9.90 -13.64 -0.58
CA ILE A 135 9.48 -12.31 -1.01
C ILE A 135 10.32 -11.84 -2.22
N ASP A 136 9.68 -11.11 -3.14
CA ASP A 136 10.41 -10.40 -4.20
C ASP A 136 10.85 -9.02 -3.69
N GLY A 137 12.13 -8.87 -3.36
CA GLY A 137 12.71 -7.62 -2.86
C GLY A 137 12.62 -6.44 -3.83
N ARG A 138 12.26 -6.67 -5.10
CA ARG A 138 12.01 -5.62 -6.10
C ARG A 138 10.54 -5.22 -6.21
N ARG A 139 9.65 -5.86 -5.44
CA ARG A 139 8.20 -5.61 -5.42
C ARG A 139 7.72 -5.41 -3.99
N VAL A 140 8.35 -4.48 -3.29
CA VAL A 140 7.99 -4.08 -1.92
C VAL A 140 7.41 -2.67 -1.95
N TYR A 141 6.27 -2.47 -1.33
CA TYR A 141 5.46 -1.27 -1.40
C TYR A 141 5.04 -0.81 -0.01
N ALA A 142 4.86 0.51 0.15
CA ALA A 142 4.32 1.09 1.39
C ALA A 142 3.19 2.06 1.10
N THR A 143 2.15 2.00 1.92
CA THR A 143 1.02 2.94 1.92
C THR A 143 0.56 3.21 3.34
N GLY A 144 -0.07 4.35 3.56
CA GLY A 144 -0.63 4.69 4.86
C GLY A 144 -1.45 5.97 4.80
N HIS A 145 -2.32 6.15 5.79
CA HIS A 145 -3.23 7.28 5.88
C HIS A 145 -2.77 8.27 6.96
N SER A 146 -2.85 9.58 6.68
CA SER A 146 -2.59 10.63 7.65
C SER A 146 -1.19 10.50 8.29
N ASN A 147 -1.07 10.34 9.60
CA ASN A 147 0.20 10.06 10.29
C ASN A 147 0.91 8.80 9.73
N GLY A 148 0.15 7.73 9.34
CA GLY A 148 0.71 6.58 8.64
C GLY A 148 1.20 6.91 7.22
N GLY A 149 0.57 7.88 6.55
CA GLY A 149 1.08 8.46 5.29
C GLY A 149 2.38 9.25 5.52
N GLY A 150 2.48 9.98 6.61
CA GLY A 150 3.71 10.63 7.07
C GLY A 150 4.83 9.62 7.33
N PHE A 151 4.51 8.50 7.98
CA PHE A 151 5.46 7.41 8.19
C PHE A 151 5.86 6.71 6.89
N THR A 152 4.95 6.59 5.92
CA THR A 152 5.27 6.13 4.56
C THR A 152 6.33 7.02 3.90
N TYR A 153 6.23 8.33 4.04
CA TYR A 153 7.29 9.27 3.61
C TYR A 153 8.58 9.11 4.41
N LEU A 154 8.52 8.86 5.71
CA LEU A 154 9.70 8.64 6.53
C LEU A 154 10.45 7.37 6.09
N LEU A 155 9.74 6.28 5.78
CA LEU A 155 10.33 5.08 5.19
C LEU A 155 10.98 5.39 3.83
N TRP A 156 10.36 6.21 2.99
CA TRP A 156 10.98 6.65 1.76
C TRP A 156 12.29 7.43 2.02
N ALA A 157 12.28 8.34 2.99
CA ALA A 157 13.46 9.15 3.33
C ALA A 157 14.62 8.35 3.96
N THR A 158 14.33 7.19 4.60
CA THR A 158 15.31 6.46 5.41
C THR A 158 15.55 5.01 4.98
N ARG A 159 14.64 4.42 4.22
CA ARG A 159 14.64 3.00 3.79
C ARG A 159 14.27 2.85 2.31
N ALA A 160 14.50 3.89 1.48
CA ALA A 160 14.15 3.87 0.05
C ALA A 160 14.64 2.61 -0.70
N TYR A 161 15.78 2.07 -0.28
CA TYR A 161 16.38 0.88 -0.88
C TYR A 161 15.54 -0.40 -0.68
N CYS A 162 14.64 -0.43 0.31
CA CYS A 162 13.73 -1.56 0.54
C CYS A 162 12.51 -1.54 -0.40
N PHE A 163 12.18 -0.40 -1.01
CA PHE A 163 10.89 -0.21 -1.67
C PHE A 163 11.03 0.08 -3.16
N ASP A 164 10.07 -0.43 -3.94
CA ASP A 164 9.89 -0.08 -5.35
C ASP A 164 9.03 1.18 -5.52
N ALA A 165 7.92 1.30 -4.77
CA ALA A 165 7.02 2.43 -4.84
C ALA A 165 6.31 2.74 -3.50
N PHE A 166 5.77 3.95 -3.39
CA PHE A 166 5.08 4.46 -2.21
C PHE A 166 3.71 5.04 -2.56
N ALA A 167 2.74 4.93 -1.61
CA ALA A 167 1.42 5.52 -1.78
C ALA A 167 0.95 6.22 -0.48
N PRO A 168 1.52 7.37 -0.09
CA PRO A 168 1.04 8.15 1.05
C PRO A 168 -0.31 8.81 0.77
N CYS A 169 -1.27 8.68 1.72
CA CYS A 169 -2.61 9.21 1.63
C CYS A 169 -2.86 10.28 2.70
N ALA A 170 -3.42 11.43 2.30
CA ALA A 170 -3.77 12.56 3.18
C ALA A 170 -2.62 12.97 4.11
N ALA A 171 -1.42 13.14 3.57
CA ALA A 171 -0.20 13.35 4.34
C ALA A 171 0.77 14.31 3.65
N VAL A 172 1.68 14.87 4.42
CA VAL A 172 2.83 15.67 3.95
C VAL A 172 4.10 15.19 4.62
N THR A 173 5.26 15.66 4.16
CA THR A 173 6.55 15.33 4.76
C THR A 173 7.43 16.57 4.92
N THR A 174 8.20 16.60 5.99
CA THR A 174 9.29 17.55 6.22
C THR A 174 10.65 17.02 5.69
N GLN A 175 10.67 15.79 5.14
CA GLN A 175 11.88 15.07 4.73
C GLN A 175 12.17 15.19 3.23
N LEU A 176 11.60 16.18 2.52
CA LEU A 176 11.71 16.34 1.06
C LEU A 176 13.16 16.29 0.55
N ALA A 177 14.09 16.90 1.28
CA ALA A 177 15.51 16.94 0.91
C ALA A 177 16.21 15.56 0.95
N ARG A 178 15.60 14.57 1.60
CA ARG A 178 16.12 13.20 1.70
C ARG A 178 15.50 12.25 0.68
N LEU A 179 14.45 12.68 -0.02
CA LEU A 179 13.77 11.82 -0.99
C LEU A 179 14.60 11.70 -2.27
N THR A 180 14.79 10.48 -2.71
CA THR A 180 15.34 10.14 -4.02
C THR A 180 14.21 9.76 -4.98
N PRO A 181 14.38 9.85 -6.32
CA PRO A 181 13.33 9.50 -7.26
C PRO A 181 12.78 8.07 -7.03
N LYS A 182 11.49 7.97 -6.73
CA LYS A 182 10.74 6.71 -6.60
C LYS A 182 9.32 6.90 -7.14
N PRO A 183 8.73 5.89 -7.78
CA PRO A 183 7.33 5.93 -8.17
C PRO A 183 6.44 6.19 -6.96
N VAL A 184 5.48 7.10 -7.11
CA VAL A 184 4.59 7.47 -6.01
C VAL A 184 3.18 7.78 -6.49
N LEU A 185 2.16 7.30 -5.73
CA LEU A 185 0.80 7.78 -5.78
C LEU A 185 0.54 8.59 -4.52
N HIS A 186 0.23 9.88 -4.64
CA HIS A 186 -0.17 10.74 -3.53
C HIS A 186 -1.67 11.00 -3.59
N LEU A 187 -2.40 10.59 -2.54
CA LEU A 187 -3.82 10.82 -2.41
C LEU A 187 -4.08 12.03 -1.50
N ALA A 188 -4.91 12.98 -1.96
CA ALA A 188 -5.25 14.20 -1.24
C ALA A 188 -6.74 14.53 -1.33
N GLY A 189 -7.33 15.06 -0.24
CA GLY A 189 -8.67 15.62 -0.21
C GLY A 189 -8.64 17.15 -0.35
N GLU A 190 -9.45 17.71 -1.26
CA GLU A 190 -9.51 19.17 -1.51
C GLU A 190 -10.00 19.96 -0.30
N ARG A 191 -10.84 19.35 0.54
CA ARG A 191 -11.44 19.97 1.74
C ARG A 191 -10.88 19.41 3.03
N ASP A 192 -9.64 18.82 2.99
CA ASP A 192 -9.00 18.26 4.17
C ASP A 192 -8.80 19.35 5.25
N PRO A 193 -9.47 19.27 6.42
CA PRO A 193 -9.36 20.26 7.48
C PRO A 193 -8.11 20.08 8.34
N LEU A 194 -7.46 18.90 8.32
CA LEU A 194 -6.34 18.52 9.17
C LEU A 194 -5.02 18.70 8.44
N VAL A 195 -4.83 18.02 7.31
CA VAL A 195 -3.65 18.16 6.46
C VAL A 195 -4.07 19.01 5.25
N LYS A 196 -4.03 20.32 5.43
CA LYS A 196 -4.57 21.28 4.46
C LYS A 196 -4.13 20.98 3.03
N PHE A 197 -5.06 21.05 2.09
CA PHE A 197 -4.82 20.71 0.69
C PHE A 197 -3.63 21.47 0.08
N VAL A 198 -3.48 22.76 0.42
CA VAL A 198 -2.35 23.58 -0.05
C VAL A 198 -0.98 22.97 0.32
N TRP A 199 -0.86 22.35 1.49
CA TRP A 199 0.39 21.69 1.89
C TRP A 199 0.63 20.40 1.10
N GLN A 200 -0.45 19.67 0.80
CA GLN A 200 -0.39 18.46 -0.02
C GLN A 200 -0.05 18.80 -1.47
N GLN A 201 -0.58 19.88 -2.02
CA GLN A 201 -0.20 20.41 -3.35
C GLN A 201 1.28 20.77 -3.41
N GLN A 202 1.81 21.51 -2.43
CA GLN A 202 3.23 21.85 -2.35
C GLN A 202 4.13 20.60 -2.27
N THR A 203 3.66 19.56 -1.54
CA THR A 203 4.34 18.26 -1.50
C THR A 203 4.32 17.60 -2.87
N LEU A 204 3.18 17.53 -3.55
CA LEU A 204 3.05 16.98 -4.91
C LEU A 204 3.96 17.68 -5.92
N GLU A 205 4.02 19.02 -5.89
CA GLU A 205 4.91 19.79 -6.76
C GLU A 205 6.39 19.46 -6.50
N SER A 206 6.75 19.28 -5.22
CA SER A 206 8.11 18.88 -4.84
C SER A 206 8.43 17.47 -5.31
N LEU A 207 7.50 16.51 -5.19
CA LEU A 207 7.65 15.15 -5.69
C LEU A 207 7.82 15.12 -7.21
N ARG A 208 7.05 15.93 -7.96
CA ARG A 208 7.20 16.06 -9.41
C ARG A 208 8.59 16.58 -9.80
N ARG A 209 9.13 17.55 -9.06
CA ARG A 209 10.48 18.06 -9.28
C ARG A 209 11.55 17.01 -8.96
N ILE A 210 11.47 16.35 -7.79
CA ILE A 210 12.41 15.29 -7.38
C ILE A 210 12.41 14.18 -8.42
N ASN A 211 11.24 13.75 -8.86
CA ASN A 211 11.08 12.66 -9.82
C ASN A 211 11.26 13.07 -11.29
N ARG A 212 11.57 14.35 -11.57
CA ARG A 212 11.76 14.89 -12.93
C ARG A 212 10.58 14.61 -13.84
N CYS A 213 9.37 14.93 -13.36
CA CYS A 213 8.14 14.67 -14.08
C CYS A 213 7.82 15.75 -15.12
N GLY A 214 7.24 15.32 -16.23
CA GLY A 214 6.70 16.17 -17.29
C GLY A 214 5.23 16.60 -17.04
N ALA A 215 4.53 16.88 -18.14
CA ALA A 215 3.12 17.24 -18.13
C ALA A 215 2.23 16.09 -17.59
N GLY A 216 1.13 16.46 -16.97
CA GLY A 216 0.13 15.50 -16.48
C GLY A 216 -0.76 14.97 -17.59
N GLN A 217 -1.21 13.75 -17.45
CA GLN A 217 -2.21 13.10 -18.32
C GLN A 217 -3.21 12.30 -17.46
N PRO A 218 -4.45 12.09 -17.92
CA PRO A 218 -5.44 11.33 -17.16
C PRO A 218 -4.92 9.91 -16.82
N TRP A 219 -5.15 9.46 -15.56
CA TRP A 219 -4.85 8.08 -15.14
C TRP A 219 -6.09 7.32 -14.66
N GLY A 220 -7.11 8.06 -14.26
CA GLY A 220 -8.40 7.55 -13.79
C GLY A 220 -9.25 8.68 -13.27
N THR A 221 -10.39 8.38 -12.63
CA THR A 221 -11.24 9.38 -11.99
C THR A 221 -10.47 10.10 -10.90
N ASN A 222 -10.45 11.43 -10.94
CA ASN A 222 -9.73 12.28 -9.98
C ASN A 222 -8.22 12.03 -9.91
N ALA A 223 -7.63 11.36 -10.92
CA ALA A 223 -6.22 10.96 -10.90
C ALA A 223 -5.46 11.43 -12.15
N THR A 224 -4.32 12.04 -11.93
CA THR A 224 -3.39 12.53 -12.97
C THR A 224 -2.05 11.83 -12.84
N LEU A 225 -1.57 11.23 -13.92
CA LEU A 225 -0.23 10.65 -14.04
C LEU A 225 0.74 11.71 -14.59
N TYR A 226 1.85 11.89 -13.93
CA TYR A 226 2.99 12.66 -14.39
C TYR A 226 4.13 11.71 -14.72
N ALA A 227 4.37 11.48 -16.00
CA ALA A 227 5.47 10.65 -16.47
C ALA A 227 6.82 11.25 -16.06
N SER A 228 7.78 10.40 -15.70
CA SER A 228 9.10 10.79 -15.19
C SER A 228 10.20 10.38 -16.14
N SER A 229 11.14 11.28 -16.42
CA SER A 229 12.38 10.97 -17.14
C SER A 229 13.37 10.15 -16.29
N ALA A 230 13.17 10.11 -14.96
CA ALA A 230 13.93 9.26 -14.03
C ALA A 230 13.32 7.86 -13.80
N GLY A 231 12.27 7.48 -14.54
CA GLY A 231 11.56 6.21 -14.36
C GLY A 231 10.71 6.12 -13.10
N ALA A 232 10.46 7.25 -12.43
CA ALA A 232 9.77 7.38 -11.15
C ALA A 232 8.49 8.23 -11.30
N PRO A 233 7.42 7.76 -11.94
CA PRO A 233 6.21 8.54 -12.18
C PRO A 233 5.54 8.96 -10.87
N VAL A 234 4.83 10.11 -10.92
CA VAL A 234 3.98 10.60 -9.84
C VAL A 234 2.53 10.49 -10.29
N ILE A 235 1.68 9.90 -9.46
CA ILE A 235 0.23 9.95 -9.63
C ILE A 235 -0.33 10.84 -8.52
N ALA A 236 -1.09 11.87 -8.90
CA ALA A 236 -1.88 12.69 -8.00
C ALA A 236 -3.33 12.23 -8.07
N LEU A 237 -3.85 11.61 -6.99
CA LEU A 237 -5.26 11.29 -6.83
C LEU A 237 -5.86 12.34 -5.89
N ILE A 238 -6.69 13.26 -6.44
CA ILE A 238 -7.24 14.39 -5.70
C ILE A 238 -8.76 14.25 -5.69
N HIS A 239 -9.34 13.93 -4.52
CA HIS A 239 -10.78 13.77 -4.38
C HIS A 239 -11.43 15.02 -3.73
N PRO A 240 -12.72 15.29 -3.99
CA PRO A 240 -13.39 16.50 -3.48
C PRO A 240 -13.74 16.45 -1.99
N GLY A 241 -13.42 15.36 -1.29
CA GLY A 241 -13.69 15.14 0.14
C GLY A 241 -12.68 15.78 1.08
N GLY A 242 -12.70 15.33 2.34
CA GLY A 242 -11.88 15.83 3.44
C GLY A 242 -10.66 14.94 3.73
N HIS A 243 -10.49 14.58 5.03
CA HIS A 243 -9.36 13.81 5.52
C HIS A 243 -9.57 12.28 5.45
N GLU A 244 -10.68 11.84 4.90
CA GLU A 244 -11.04 10.43 4.77
C GLU A 244 -10.30 9.74 3.61
N LEU A 245 -10.32 8.40 3.63
CA LEU A 245 -9.96 7.58 2.48
C LEU A 245 -11.24 7.34 1.66
N PRO A 246 -11.35 7.89 0.44
CA PRO A 246 -12.51 7.65 -0.40
C PRO A 246 -12.56 6.18 -0.87
N PRO A 247 -13.72 5.67 -1.30
CA PRO A 247 -13.87 4.26 -1.70
C PRO A 247 -12.88 3.80 -2.77
N GLU A 248 -12.47 4.70 -3.67
CA GLU A 248 -11.49 4.43 -4.73
C GLU A 248 -10.03 4.39 -4.25
N ALA A 249 -9.73 4.77 -3.00
CA ALA A 249 -8.36 4.86 -2.49
C ALA A 249 -7.62 3.51 -2.57
N ALA A 250 -8.17 2.47 -1.94
CA ALA A 250 -7.53 1.16 -1.92
C ALA A 250 -7.43 0.51 -3.32
N PRO A 251 -8.49 0.49 -4.16
CA PRO A 251 -8.39 0.02 -5.54
C PRO A 251 -7.32 0.75 -6.36
N SER A 252 -7.25 2.08 -6.27
CA SER A 252 -6.28 2.90 -7.01
C SER A 252 -4.84 2.63 -6.58
N VAL A 253 -4.58 2.55 -5.27
CA VAL A 253 -3.25 2.23 -4.75
C VAL A 253 -2.82 0.81 -5.15
N VAL A 254 -3.71 -0.17 -5.05
CA VAL A 254 -3.41 -1.54 -5.47
C VAL A 254 -3.18 -1.61 -6.98
N ARG A 255 -3.99 -0.94 -7.80
CA ARG A 255 -3.76 -0.81 -9.24
C ARG A 255 -2.36 -0.24 -9.52
N PHE A 256 -2.02 0.88 -8.90
CA PHE A 256 -0.71 1.51 -9.05
C PHE A 256 0.44 0.54 -8.72
N PHE A 257 0.38 -0.19 -7.61
CA PHE A 257 1.40 -1.17 -7.25
C PHE A 257 1.48 -2.35 -8.24
N LYS A 258 0.34 -2.85 -8.71
CA LYS A 258 0.28 -3.91 -9.74
C LYS A 258 0.90 -3.46 -11.07
N GLU A 259 0.66 -2.23 -11.51
CA GLU A 259 1.26 -1.63 -12.71
C GLU A 259 2.80 -1.53 -12.57
N ARG A 260 3.31 -1.24 -11.36
CA ARG A 260 4.76 -1.26 -11.08
C ARG A 260 5.33 -2.66 -11.09
N ALA A 261 4.60 -3.63 -10.54
CA ALA A 261 5.01 -5.04 -10.53
C ALA A 261 5.10 -5.64 -11.94
N ASN A 262 4.36 -5.08 -12.92
CA ASN A 262 4.25 -5.62 -14.27
C ASN A 262 4.32 -4.51 -15.35
N PRO A 263 5.48 -3.85 -15.53
CA PRO A 263 5.61 -2.69 -16.42
C PRO A 263 5.30 -2.98 -17.90
N ARG A 264 5.17 -4.26 -18.31
CA ARG A 264 4.75 -4.66 -19.67
C ARG A 264 3.24 -4.60 -19.85
N ALA A 265 2.44 -4.69 -18.79
CA ALA A 265 0.98 -4.62 -18.88
C ALA A 265 0.47 -3.18 -19.12
N ALA A 266 1.16 -2.18 -18.57
CA ALA A 266 0.81 -0.76 -18.65
C ALA A 266 1.00 -0.13 -20.06
N LYS A 267 1.58 -0.87 -21.03
CA LYS A 267 1.82 -0.39 -22.42
C LYS A 267 0.78 -0.91 -23.43
N LYS A 268 -0.28 -1.58 -22.99
CA LYS A 268 -1.28 -2.22 -23.88
C LYS A 268 -2.68 -1.58 -23.84
N GLU A 269 -2.85 -0.43 -23.15
CA GLU A 269 -4.12 0.33 -23.18
C GLU A 269 -3.98 1.65 -23.93
#